data_4ac83fefdf2bc3c5d9843a9a53af352e
#
_entry.id   4ac83fefdf2bc3c5d9843a9a53af352e
#
_cell.length_a   1.000
_cell.length_b   1.000
_cell.length_c   1.000
_cell.angle_alpha   90.00
_cell.angle_beta   90.00
_cell.angle_gamma   90.00
#
_symmetry.space_group_name_H-M   'P 1'
#
loop_
_entity.id
_entity.type
_entity.pdbx_description
1 polymer ?
#
loop_
_entity_poly.entity_id
_entity_poly.type
_entity_poly.pdbx_seq_one_letter_code
_entity_poly.pdbx_strand_id
1 'polypeptide(L)'
;DGTSEAIDRFAGDERVIHLIPERNDLGIGGCWNMGVHHSKCGKFAVQLDSDDVYNNENTLQTMIDAFYAQNCGMVVGTYMMTDFNMNMIAPGIIDHKEWTPENGRNNALRINGLGAPRAFYTPLLRQVKVPNTSYGEDYALGLNISRHYQIGRVYEVVYLCRRWDDNSDASLSIEKMNANNLYKDRIRTWELQARIAMNKK
;
A
#
# COMPACT_ATOMS: atom_id res chain seq x y z
N ASP A 1 20.76 11.82 3.67
CA ASP A 1 20.63 11.41 2.25
C ASP A 1 20.13 12.54 1.35
N GLY A 2 19.90 13.75 1.89
CA GLY A 2 19.43 14.91 1.13
C GLY A 2 17.91 14.98 0.90
N THR A 3 17.13 14.06 1.48
CA THR A 3 15.67 14.03 1.32
C THR A 3 15.00 15.26 1.92
N SER A 4 15.41 15.68 3.13
CA SER A 4 14.85 16.85 3.79
C SER A 4 15.13 18.13 2.99
N GLU A 5 16.35 18.31 2.51
CA GLU A 5 16.75 19.44 1.67
C GLU A 5 15.99 19.46 0.32
N ALA A 6 15.67 18.28 -0.22
CA ALA A 6 14.85 18.19 -1.42
C ALA A 6 13.41 18.64 -1.15
N ILE A 7 12.83 18.26 -0.01
CA ILE A 7 11.47 18.63 0.40
C ILE A 7 11.38 20.11 0.72
N ASP A 8 12.40 20.70 1.31
CA ASP A 8 12.44 22.14 1.68
C ASP A 8 12.22 23.08 0.49
N ARG A 9 12.51 22.62 -0.74
CA ARG A 9 12.20 23.36 -1.97
C ARG A 9 10.69 23.60 -2.17
N PHE A 10 9.87 22.81 -1.51
CA PHE A 10 8.41 22.90 -1.56
C PHE A 10 7.80 23.53 -0.29
N ALA A 11 8.61 24.08 0.61
CA ALA A 11 8.15 24.64 1.88
C ALA A 11 7.11 25.78 1.74
N GLY A 12 7.06 26.43 0.57
CA GLY A 12 6.04 27.45 0.26
C GLY A 12 4.71 26.91 -0.24
N ASP A 13 4.58 25.60 -0.48
CA ASP A 13 3.34 24.97 -0.91
C ASP A 13 2.58 24.42 0.30
N GLU A 14 1.47 25.04 0.65
CA GLU A 14 0.64 24.65 1.81
C GLU A 14 0.10 23.22 1.74
N ARG A 15 0.13 22.58 0.56
CA ARG A 15 -0.28 21.19 0.36
C ARG A 15 0.81 20.21 0.81
N VAL A 16 2.07 20.65 0.86
CA VAL A 16 3.21 19.82 1.27
C VAL A 16 3.39 19.92 2.77
N ILE A 17 3.43 18.78 3.43
CA ILE A 17 3.65 18.67 4.87
C ILE A 17 4.78 17.70 5.10
N HIS A 18 5.92 18.22 5.52
CA HIS A 18 7.08 17.40 5.87
C HIS A 18 6.96 16.97 7.34
N LEU A 19 6.78 15.67 7.57
CA LEU A 19 6.73 15.07 8.89
C LEU A 19 8.04 14.34 9.17
N ILE A 20 8.79 14.82 10.14
CA ILE A 20 10.03 14.19 10.60
C ILE A 20 9.73 13.42 11.88
N PRO A 21 9.96 12.10 11.94
CA PRO A 21 9.76 11.32 13.14
C PRO A 21 10.71 11.78 14.27
N GLU A 22 10.17 12.02 15.46
CA GLU A 22 10.99 12.27 16.67
C GLU A 22 11.60 10.97 17.22
N ARG A 23 11.03 9.82 16.82
CA ARG A 23 11.45 8.48 17.22
C ARG A 23 12.23 7.84 16.09
N ASN A 24 13.25 7.08 16.44
CA ASN A 24 14.11 6.33 15.49
C ASN A 24 13.72 4.84 15.35
N ASP A 25 12.66 4.40 16.02
CA ASP A 25 12.16 3.03 16.00
C ASP A 25 10.88 2.87 15.14
N LEU A 26 10.54 3.88 14.33
CA LEU A 26 9.45 3.78 13.38
C LEU A 26 9.89 3.09 12.10
N GLY A 27 9.17 2.03 11.75
CA GLY A 27 9.20 1.48 10.40
C GLY A 27 8.28 2.27 9.45
N ILE A 28 8.15 1.80 8.21
CA ILE A 28 7.28 2.41 7.18
C ILE A 28 5.86 2.59 7.74
N GLY A 29 5.29 1.55 8.35
CA GLY A 29 3.94 1.61 8.92
C GLY A 29 3.80 2.60 10.07
N GLY A 30 4.85 2.79 10.88
CA GLY A 30 4.87 3.81 11.92
C GLY A 30 4.85 5.22 11.34
N CYS A 31 5.64 5.47 10.28
CA CYS A 31 5.64 6.74 9.55
C CYS A 31 4.29 7.00 8.87
N TRP A 32 3.67 5.97 8.28
CA TRP A 32 2.32 6.10 7.71
C TRP A 32 1.29 6.50 8.78
N ASN A 33 1.36 5.93 9.99
CA ASN A 33 0.49 6.35 11.09
C ASN A 33 0.65 7.84 11.42
N MET A 34 1.87 8.37 11.42
CA MET A 34 2.08 9.81 11.62
C MET A 34 1.34 10.63 10.56
N GLY A 35 1.52 10.31 9.28
CA GLY A 35 0.84 11.00 8.18
C GLY A 35 -0.67 10.90 8.27
N VAL A 36 -1.19 9.69 8.47
CA VAL A 36 -2.64 9.41 8.52
C VAL A 36 -3.33 10.09 9.72
N HIS A 37 -2.64 10.21 10.87
CA HIS A 37 -3.18 10.89 12.05
C HIS A 37 -2.93 12.39 12.08
N HIS A 38 -2.18 12.93 11.13
CA HIS A 38 -2.00 14.38 11.02
C HIS A 38 -3.33 15.08 10.76
N SER A 39 -3.55 16.26 11.36
CA SER A 39 -4.82 16.99 11.31
C SER A 39 -5.24 17.40 9.89
N LYS A 40 -4.27 17.63 9.00
CA LYS A 40 -4.50 17.97 7.59
C LYS A 40 -4.68 16.74 6.67
N CYS A 41 -4.58 15.51 7.18
CA CYS A 41 -4.82 14.32 6.36
C CYS A 41 -6.29 14.29 5.94
N GLY A 42 -6.51 14.19 4.62
CA GLY A 42 -7.83 14.24 4.01
C GLY A 42 -8.70 13.00 4.26
N LYS A 43 -9.88 12.99 3.62
CA LYS A 43 -10.84 11.87 3.71
C LYS A 43 -10.29 10.56 3.17
N PHE A 44 -9.40 10.63 2.19
CA PHE A 44 -8.70 9.48 1.61
C PHE A 44 -7.20 9.71 1.70
N ALA A 45 -6.46 8.62 1.92
CA ALA A 45 -5.00 8.58 1.88
C ALA A 45 -4.59 7.66 0.73
N VAL A 46 -3.72 8.14 -0.16
CA VAL A 46 -3.20 7.36 -1.29
C VAL A 46 -1.68 7.30 -1.18
N GLN A 47 -1.14 6.09 -1.25
CA GLN A 47 0.30 5.87 -1.18
C GLN A 47 0.98 6.29 -2.46
N LEU A 48 2.17 6.90 -2.29
CA LEU A 48 3.18 7.06 -3.33
C LEU A 48 4.55 6.82 -2.69
N ASP A 49 5.30 5.85 -3.19
CA ASP A 49 6.66 5.61 -2.75
C ASP A 49 7.60 6.66 -3.35
N SER A 50 8.65 7.02 -2.65
CA SER A 50 9.50 8.18 -2.99
C SER A 50 10.30 7.99 -4.30
N ASP A 51 10.50 6.75 -4.72
CA ASP A 51 11.18 6.39 -5.95
C ASP A 51 10.24 6.05 -7.12
N ASP A 52 8.92 6.12 -6.91
CA ASP A 52 7.89 5.81 -7.88
C ASP A 52 7.14 7.05 -8.37
N VAL A 53 6.28 6.88 -9.37
CA VAL A 53 5.43 7.97 -9.89
C VAL A 53 4.03 7.47 -10.26
N TYR A 54 3.03 8.35 -10.15
CA TYR A 54 1.73 8.07 -10.73
C TYR A 54 1.80 8.10 -12.26
N ASN A 55 1.04 7.22 -12.91
CA ASN A 55 1.08 7.08 -14.37
C ASN A 55 0.58 8.34 -15.12
N ASN A 56 -0.37 9.08 -14.54
CA ASN A 56 -0.89 10.30 -15.14
C ASN A 56 -1.56 11.19 -14.06
N GLU A 57 -1.98 12.38 -14.48
CA GLU A 57 -2.61 13.39 -13.63
C GLU A 57 -3.98 12.96 -13.06
N ASN A 58 -4.64 11.98 -13.65
CA ASN A 58 -5.97 11.50 -13.22
C ASN A 58 -5.88 10.34 -12.21
N THR A 59 -4.69 9.82 -11.93
CA THR A 59 -4.51 8.66 -11.04
C THR A 59 -5.24 8.82 -9.72
N LEU A 60 -5.08 9.94 -9.03
CA LEU A 60 -5.75 10.17 -7.74
C LEU A 60 -7.26 10.17 -7.89
N GLN A 61 -7.81 10.82 -8.92
CA GLN A 61 -9.24 10.85 -9.16
C GLN A 61 -9.78 9.46 -9.47
N THR A 62 -9.11 8.71 -10.33
CA THR A 62 -9.46 7.32 -10.65
C THR A 62 -9.53 6.44 -9.39
N MET A 63 -8.53 6.56 -8.51
CA MET A 63 -8.52 5.80 -7.25
C MET A 63 -9.66 6.21 -6.32
N ILE A 64 -10.02 7.50 -6.26
CA ILE A 64 -11.12 7.99 -5.42
C ILE A 64 -12.48 7.60 -5.98
N ASP A 65 -12.66 7.68 -7.29
CA ASP A 65 -13.92 7.27 -7.95
C ASP A 65 -14.21 5.78 -7.71
N ALA A 66 -13.18 4.94 -7.67
CA ALA A 66 -13.32 3.52 -7.35
C ALA A 66 -13.90 3.27 -5.93
N PHE A 67 -13.61 4.12 -4.92
CA PHE A 67 -14.24 4.00 -3.60
C PHE A 67 -15.77 4.13 -3.69
N TYR A 68 -16.25 5.09 -4.44
CA TYR A 68 -17.68 5.34 -4.58
C TYR A 68 -18.35 4.31 -5.48
N ALA A 69 -17.73 3.99 -6.62
CA ALA A 69 -18.28 3.04 -7.58
C ALA A 69 -18.37 1.60 -7.01
N GLN A 70 -17.41 1.20 -6.20
CA GLN A 70 -17.32 -0.16 -5.67
C GLN A 70 -17.72 -0.27 -4.19
N ASN A 71 -18.08 0.82 -3.53
CA ASN A 71 -18.48 0.85 -2.11
C ASN A 71 -17.50 0.08 -1.21
N CYS A 72 -16.24 0.46 -1.23
CA CYS A 72 -15.15 -0.26 -0.58
C CYS A 72 -14.42 0.58 0.48
N GLY A 73 -13.68 -0.07 1.36
CA GLY A 73 -12.90 0.58 2.43
C GLY A 73 -11.44 0.84 2.06
N MET A 74 -10.97 0.18 1.00
CA MET A 74 -9.63 0.27 0.45
C MET A 74 -9.71 0.04 -1.06
N VAL A 75 -8.84 0.68 -1.83
CA VAL A 75 -8.68 0.46 -3.27
C VAL A 75 -7.24 0.11 -3.57
N VAL A 76 -7.04 -0.85 -4.45
CA VAL A 76 -5.73 -1.25 -4.96
C VAL A 76 -5.68 -1.04 -6.47
N GLY A 77 -4.65 -0.33 -6.93
CA GLY A 77 -4.40 -0.08 -8.33
C GLY A 77 -3.63 -1.19 -9.03
N THR A 78 -3.38 -0.97 -10.29
CA THR A 78 -2.51 -1.76 -11.16
C THR A 78 -1.27 -0.95 -11.44
N TYR A 79 -0.10 -1.58 -11.42
CA TYR A 79 1.15 -0.91 -11.68
C TYR A 79 1.94 -1.57 -12.80
N MET A 80 2.80 -0.78 -13.42
CA MET A 80 3.76 -1.23 -14.41
C MET A 80 5.17 -1.11 -13.85
N MET A 81 5.95 -2.17 -14.01
CA MET A 81 7.38 -2.16 -13.68
C MET A 81 8.14 -1.41 -14.76
N THR A 82 8.93 -0.41 -14.36
CA THR A 82 9.72 0.40 -15.30
C THR A 82 11.15 0.61 -14.82
N ASP A 83 12.03 0.98 -15.73
CA ASP A 83 13.30 1.64 -15.41
C ASP A 83 13.07 3.14 -15.09
N PHE A 84 14.15 3.88 -14.80
CA PHE A 84 14.06 5.32 -14.54
C PHE A 84 13.74 6.17 -15.78
N ASN A 85 13.87 5.60 -16.99
CA ASN A 85 13.45 6.23 -18.25
C ASN A 85 11.98 5.91 -18.58
N MET A 86 11.23 5.27 -17.67
CA MET A 86 9.84 4.85 -17.84
C MET A 86 9.64 3.77 -18.90
N ASN A 87 10.70 3.08 -19.32
CA ASN A 87 10.56 1.91 -20.19
C ASN A 87 10.07 0.72 -19.37
N MET A 88 9.09 0.02 -19.90
CA MET A 88 8.58 -1.20 -19.24
C MET A 88 9.69 -2.27 -19.17
N ILE A 89 9.84 -2.86 -18.00
CA ILE A 89 10.75 -3.99 -17.73
C ILE A 89 9.97 -5.20 -17.20
N ALA A 90 10.59 -6.38 -17.25
CA ALA A 90 9.97 -7.59 -16.70
C ALA A 90 9.70 -7.44 -15.18
N PRO A 91 8.59 -7.96 -14.67
CA PRO A 91 7.57 -8.77 -15.34
C PRO A 91 6.49 -7.97 -16.09
N GLY A 92 6.61 -6.67 -16.24
CA GLY A 92 5.67 -5.80 -16.95
C GLY A 92 4.54 -5.29 -16.06
N ILE A 93 3.30 -5.52 -16.43
CA ILE A 93 2.12 -5.05 -15.70
C ILE A 93 1.73 -6.06 -14.62
N ILE A 94 1.49 -5.57 -13.41
CA ILE A 94 1.02 -6.33 -12.26
C ILE A 94 -0.41 -5.88 -11.95
N ASP A 95 -1.37 -6.69 -12.35
CA ASP A 95 -2.81 -6.41 -12.27
C ASP A 95 -3.58 -7.35 -11.33
N HIS A 96 -2.90 -8.30 -10.71
CA HIS A 96 -3.51 -9.30 -9.81
C HIS A 96 -4.73 -10.02 -10.44
N LYS A 97 -4.53 -10.64 -11.60
CA LYS A 97 -5.58 -11.41 -12.31
C LYS A 97 -6.16 -12.57 -11.51
N GLU A 98 -5.43 -13.05 -10.50
CA GLU A 98 -5.90 -14.05 -9.54
C GLU A 98 -7.02 -13.52 -8.61
N TRP A 99 -7.27 -12.21 -8.62
CA TRP A 99 -8.37 -11.60 -7.89
C TRP A 99 -9.68 -11.81 -8.63
N THR A 100 -10.61 -12.55 -8.04
CA THR A 100 -11.88 -12.88 -8.70
C THR A 100 -13.09 -12.47 -7.85
N PRO A 101 -14.24 -12.15 -8.47
CA PRO A 101 -15.47 -11.83 -7.75
C PRO A 101 -15.94 -12.94 -6.80
N GLU A 102 -15.77 -14.21 -7.20
CA GLU A 102 -16.20 -15.38 -6.44
C GLU A 102 -15.45 -15.53 -5.10
N ASN A 103 -14.21 -15.09 -5.05
CA ASN A 103 -13.42 -15.06 -3.82
C ASN A 103 -13.85 -13.95 -2.85
N GLY A 104 -14.52 -12.90 -3.35
CA GLY A 104 -15.03 -11.81 -2.55
C GLY A 104 -13.95 -11.23 -1.62
N ARG A 105 -14.28 -11.09 -0.34
CA ARG A 105 -13.34 -10.59 0.68
C ARG A 105 -12.17 -11.53 0.99
N ASN A 106 -12.19 -12.77 0.51
CA ASN A 106 -11.10 -13.73 0.71
C ASN A 106 -9.97 -13.57 -0.32
N ASN A 107 -10.12 -12.73 -1.32
CA ASN A 107 -9.06 -12.46 -2.29
C ASN A 107 -7.73 -12.09 -1.62
N ALA A 108 -7.74 -11.24 -0.59
CA ALA A 108 -6.54 -10.84 0.14
C ALA A 108 -5.79 -12.02 0.77
N LEU A 109 -6.48 -13.11 1.14
CA LEU A 109 -5.85 -14.32 1.67
C LEU A 109 -5.14 -15.16 0.59
N ARG A 110 -5.46 -14.94 -0.68
CA ARG A 110 -5.00 -15.78 -1.81
C ARG A 110 -3.81 -15.22 -2.56
N ILE A 111 -3.46 -13.96 -2.32
CA ILE A 111 -2.36 -13.25 -2.97
C ILE A 111 -1.18 -13.06 -2.03
N ASN A 112 0.00 -12.82 -2.57
CA ASN A 112 1.21 -12.61 -1.76
C ASN A 112 1.54 -11.13 -1.50
N GLY A 113 0.72 -10.23 -1.95
CA GLY A 113 0.84 -8.78 -1.78
C GLY A 113 -0.29 -8.05 -2.45
N LEU A 114 -0.51 -6.80 -2.12
CA LEU A 114 -1.66 -6.03 -2.59
C LEU A 114 -1.37 -5.16 -3.82
N GLY A 115 -0.12 -5.11 -4.27
CA GLY A 115 0.28 -4.24 -5.38
C GLY A 115 0.36 -2.76 -5.00
N ALA A 116 0.34 -1.90 -6.00
CA ALA A 116 0.43 -0.45 -5.88
C ALA A 116 -0.43 0.26 -6.94
N PRO A 117 -0.85 1.53 -6.73
CA PRO A 117 -0.85 2.21 -5.44
C PRO A 117 -1.97 1.66 -4.54
N ARG A 118 -1.87 1.90 -3.25
CA ARG A 118 -2.91 1.57 -2.29
C ARG A 118 -3.57 2.86 -1.80
N ALA A 119 -4.90 2.87 -1.82
CA ALA A 119 -5.70 3.97 -1.30
C ALA A 119 -6.61 3.49 -0.19
N PHE A 120 -6.80 4.32 0.82
CA PHE A 120 -7.53 3.98 2.04
C PHE A 120 -8.55 5.06 2.38
N TYR A 121 -9.70 4.65 2.89
CA TYR A 121 -10.61 5.56 3.58
C TYR A 121 -9.99 5.92 4.94
N THR A 122 -9.55 7.16 5.10
CA THR A 122 -8.75 7.60 6.26
C THR A 122 -9.37 7.28 7.62
N PRO A 123 -10.70 7.47 7.87
CA PRO A 123 -11.28 7.10 9.14
C PRO A 123 -11.14 5.61 9.48
N LEU A 124 -11.29 4.74 8.48
CA LEU A 124 -11.10 3.30 8.64
C LEU A 124 -9.63 2.97 8.92
N LEU A 125 -8.70 3.58 8.18
CA LEU A 125 -7.26 3.37 8.37
C LEU A 125 -6.81 3.79 9.78
N ARG A 126 -7.34 4.91 10.29
CA ARG A 126 -7.11 5.36 11.67
C ARG A 126 -7.63 4.37 12.71
N GLN A 127 -8.77 3.73 12.46
CA GLN A 127 -9.35 2.72 13.35
C GLN A 127 -8.51 1.43 13.36
N VAL A 128 -8.11 0.95 12.19
CA VAL A 128 -7.36 -0.30 12.02
C VAL A 128 -5.93 -0.15 12.54
N LYS A 129 -5.32 1.01 12.30
CA LYS A 129 -3.91 1.34 12.54
C LYS A 129 -2.95 0.51 11.69
N VAL A 130 -1.88 1.14 11.23
CA VAL A 130 -0.83 0.48 10.45
C VAL A 130 0.15 -0.19 11.41
N PRO A 131 0.50 -1.47 11.23
CA PRO A 131 1.56 -2.10 12.03
C PRO A 131 2.88 -1.35 11.89
N ASN A 132 3.58 -1.11 13.00
CA ASN A 132 4.88 -0.46 12.99
C ASN A 132 5.97 -1.44 12.51
N THR A 133 6.02 -1.67 11.22
CA THR A 133 7.01 -2.54 10.55
C THR A 133 7.40 -1.93 9.22
N SER A 134 8.52 -2.36 8.66
CA SER A 134 9.00 -1.94 7.33
C SER A 134 8.79 -3.00 6.25
N TYR A 135 7.96 -4.01 6.53
CA TYR A 135 7.59 -5.03 5.55
C TYR A 135 6.24 -5.65 5.90
N GLY A 136 5.36 -5.72 4.91
CA GLY A 136 4.05 -6.36 5.03
C GLY A 136 3.03 -5.57 5.86
N GLU A 137 3.30 -4.32 6.19
CA GLU A 137 2.37 -3.39 6.84
C GLU A 137 1.11 -3.19 6.01
N ASP A 138 1.27 -3.02 4.70
CA ASP A 138 0.23 -2.90 3.70
C ASP A 138 -0.62 -4.17 3.60
N TYR A 139 0.05 -5.33 3.57
CA TYR A 139 -0.61 -6.62 3.50
C TYR A 139 -1.44 -6.91 4.75
N ALA A 140 -0.89 -6.60 5.94
CA ALA A 140 -1.61 -6.70 7.20
C ALA A 140 -2.87 -5.81 7.23
N LEU A 141 -2.77 -4.58 6.69
CA LEU A 141 -3.92 -3.69 6.53
C LEU A 141 -5.00 -4.28 5.62
N GLY A 142 -4.61 -4.74 4.45
CA GLY A 142 -5.55 -5.33 3.50
C GLY A 142 -6.24 -6.58 4.05
N LEU A 143 -5.52 -7.44 4.76
CA LEU A 143 -6.11 -8.58 5.45
C LEU A 143 -7.15 -8.12 6.47
N ASN A 144 -6.82 -7.17 7.33
CA ASN A 144 -7.71 -6.68 8.37
C ASN A 144 -8.94 -5.97 7.77
N ILE A 145 -8.73 -5.04 6.84
CA ILE A 145 -9.82 -4.29 6.18
C ILE A 145 -10.77 -5.26 5.46
N SER A 146 -10.22 -6.22 4.70
CA SER A 146 -11.03 -7.18 3.94
C SER A 146 -11.83 -8.16 4.80
N ARG A 147 -11.62 -8.18 6.11
CA ARG A 147 -12.45 -8.96 7.03
C ARG A 147 -13.91 -8.46 7.04
N HIS A 148 -14.10 -7.16 6.95
CA HIS A 148 -15.40 -6.51 7.06
C HIS A 148 -15.81 -5.68 5.84
N TYR A 149 -14.83 -5.22 5.05
CA TYR A 149 -15.05 -4.30 3.93
C TYR A 149 -14.55 -4.92 2.63
N GLN A 150 -15.17 -4.50 1.53
CA GLN A 150 -14.66 -4.79 0.19
C GLN A 150 -13.36 -4.03 -0.05
N ILE A 151 -12.41 -4.67 -0.73
CA ILE A 151 -11.27 -4.00 -1.37
C ILE A 151 -11.60 -3.80 -2.84
N GLY A 152 -11.65 -2.56 -3.28
CA GLY A 152 -11.88 -2.18 -4.67
C GLY A 152 -10.61 -2.33 -5.52
N ARG A 153 -10.81 -2.42 -6.83
CA ARG A 153 -9.74 -2.61 -7.82
C ARG A 153 -9.83 -1.56 -8.91
N VAL A 154 -8.65 -1.07 -9.32
CA VAL A 154 -8.44 -0.30 -10.56
C VAL A 154 -7.53 -1.14 -11.45
N TYR A 155 -8.05 -1.60 -12.60
CA TYR A 155 -7.34 -2.50 -13.51
C TYR A 155 -6.52 -1.79 -14.58
N GLU A 156 -6.77 -0.51 -14.82
CA GLU A 156 -5.87 0.30 -15.64
C GLU A 156 -4.57 0.60 -14.89
N VAL A 157 -3.47 0.77 -15.64
CA VAL A 157 -2.18 1.13 -15.04
C VAL A 157 -2.25 2.57 -14.53
N VAL A 158 -2.18 2.74 -13.23
CA VAL A 158 -2.23 4.04 -12.53
C VAL A 158 -0.92 4.38 -11.81
N TYR A 159 0.05 3.48 -11.84
CA TYR A 159 1.30 3.62 -11.09
C TYR A 159 2.48 3.04 -11.88
N LEU A 160 3.61 3.71 -11.86
CA LEU A 160 4.87 3.27 -12.44
C LEU A 160 5.85 2.97 -11.32
N CYS A 161 6.10 1.67 -11.11
CA CYS A 161 7.04 1.18 -10.11
C CYS A 161 8.43 1.13 -10.74
N ARG A 162 9.28 2.10 -10.36
CA ARG A 162 10.62 2.23 -10.93
C ARG A 162 11.61 1.30 -10.25
N ARG A 163 12.41 0.60 -11.04
CA ARG A 163 13.41 -0.34 -10.55
C ARG A 163 14.83 0.11 -10.89
N TRP A 164 15.71 -0.09 -9.94
CA TRP A 164 17.12 0.20 -9.99
C TRP A 164 17.89 -0.75 -9.06
N ASP A 165 19.21 -0.81 -9.20
CA ASP A 165 20.02 -1.84 -8.54
C ASP A 165 19.98 -1.78 -7.00
N ASP A 166 19.76 -0.60 -6.42
CA ASP A 166 19.70 -0.39 -4.97
C ASP A 166 18.27 -0.38 -4.38
N ASN A 167 17.25 -0.80 -5.14
CA ASN A 167 15.92 -0.99 -4.57
C ASN A 167 15.99 -1.91 -3.35
N SER A 168 15.30 -1.54 -2.28
CA SER A 168 15.30 -2.28 -1.01
C SER A 168 14.89 -3.76 -1.13
N ASP A 169 14.09 -4.09 -2.16
CA ASP A 169 13.66 -5.46 -2.43
C ASP A 169 14.67 -6.26 -3.25
N ALA A 170 15.55 -5.60 -4.04
CA ALA A 170 16.48 -6.27 -4.95
C ALA A 170 17.72 -6.81 -4.24
N SER A 171 18.08 -6.27 -3.07
CA SER A 171 19.31 -6.57 -2.32
C SER A 171 19.09 -7.40 -1.05
N LEU A 172 17.91 -8.03 -0.90
CA LEU A 172 17.61 -8.81 0.32
C LEU A 172 18.41 -10.10 0.37
N SER A 173 19.03 -10.40 1.52
CA SER A 173 19.59 -11.73 1.78
C SER A 173 18.49 -12.79 1.81
N ILE A 174 18.87 -14.05 1.58
CA ILE A 174 17.93 -15.19 1.64
C ILE A 174 17.28 -15.28 3.02
N GLU A 175 18.04 -15.04 4.09
CA GLU A 175 17.53 -15.05 5.47
C GLU A 175 16.47 -13.97 5.67
N LYS A 176 16.71 -12.75 5.16
CA LYS A 176 15.75 -11.65 5.26
C LYS A 176 14.51 -11.93 4.45
N MET A 177 14.65 -12.46 3.26
CA MET A 177 13.53 -12.87 2.40
C MET A 177 12.67 -13.94 3.09
N ASN A 178 13.30 -14.95 3.67
CA ASN A 178 12.60 -16.00 4.42
C ASN A 178 11.89 -15.46 5.65
N ALA A 179 12.52 -14.54 6.40
CA ALA A 179 11.88 -13.89 7.54
C ALA A 179 10.65 -13.07 7.13
N ASN A 180 10.75 -12.35 6.02
CA ASN A 180 9.65 -11.58 5.44
C ASN A 180 8.48 -12.48 5.01
N ASN A 181 8.77 -13.58 4.32
CA ASN A 181 7.75 -14.56 3.91
C ASN A 181 7.09 -15.22 5.12
N LEU A 182 7.87 -15.62 6.12
CA LEU A 182 7.34 -16.20 7.36
C LEU A 182 6.43 -15.20 8.10
N TYR A 183 6.77 -13.93 8.12
CA TYR A 183 5.91 -12.90 8.70
C TYR A 183 4.56 -12.83 7.97
N LYS A 184 4.56 -12.74 6.63
CA LYS A 184 3.32 -12.74 5.83
C LYS A 184 2.48 -13.99 6.06
N ASP A 185 3.09 -15.17 6.11
CA ASP A 185 2.38 -16.42 6.34
C ASP A 185 1.73 -16.47 7.73
N ARG A 186 2.40 -15.93 8.74
CA ARG A 186 1.86 -15.82 10.10
C ARG A 186 0.64 -14.91 10.16
N ILE A 187 0.72 -13.69 9.62
CA ILE A 187 -0.43 -12.78 9.64
C ILE A 187 -1.60 -13.30 8.81
N ARG A 188 -1.33 -13.96 7.68
CA ARG A 188 -2.34 -14.65 6.87
C ARG A 188 -3.02 -15.78 7.65
N THR A 189 -2.24 -16.58 8.35
CA THR A 189 -2.76 -17.68 9.19
C THR A 189 -3.65 -17.14 10.32
N TRP A 190 -3.21 -16.11 11.03
CA TRP A 190 -4.02 -15.49 12.08
C TRP A 190 -5.31 -14.89 11.53
N GLU A 191 -5.25 -14.25 10.38
CA GLU A 191 -6.45 -13.72 9.73
C GLU A 191 -7.43 -14.83 9.33
N LEU A 192 -6.94 -15.93 8.76
CA LEU A 192 -7.76 -17.09 8.42
C LEU A 192 -8.44 -17.67 9.68
N GLN A 193 -7.70 -17.84 10.76
CA GLN A 193 -8.25 -18.31 12.03
C GLN A 193 -9.32 -17.38 12.58
N ALA A 194 -9.10 -16.06 12.49
CA ALA A 194 -10.09 -15.07 12.92
C ALA A 194 -11.39 -15.18 12.10
N ARG A 195 -11.29 -15.33 10.77
CA ARG A 195 -12.47 -15.52 9.89
C ARG A 195 -13.21 -16.81 10.18
N ILE A 196 -12.50 -17.91 10.41
CA ILE A 196 -13.10 -19.20 10.79
C ILE A 196 -13.87 -19.05 12.12
N ALA A 197 -13.30 -18.37 13.11
CA ALA A 197 -13.95 -18.12 14.39
C ALA A 197 -15.22 -17.26 14.27
N MET A 198 -15.20 -16.26 13.37
CA MET A 198 -16.36 -15.42 13.07
C MET A 198 -17.51 -16.20 12.43
N ASN A 199 -17.21 -17.15 11.56
CA ASN A 199 -18.21 -17.96 10.85
C ASN A 199 -18.83 -19.07 11.71
N LYS A 200 -18.28 -19.33 12.91
CA LYS A 200 -18.83 -20.32 13.86
C LYS A 200 -19.86 -19.73 14.82
N LYS A 201 -20.06 -18.42 14.77
CA LYS A 201 -21.09 -17.71 15.57
C LYS A 201 -22.36 -17.54 14.77
#